data_e61240f23c7640a585f8785f0b94d72d
#
_entry.id   e61240f23c7640a585f8785f0b94d72d
#
_cell.length_a   1.000
_cell.length_b   1.000
_cell.length_c   1.000
_cell.angle_alpha   90.00
_cell.angle_beta   90.00
_cell.angle_gamma   90.00
#
_symmetry.space_group_name_H-M   'P 1'
#
loop_
_entity.id
_entity.type
_entity.pdbx_description
1 polymer ?
#
loop_
_entity_poly.entity_id
_entity_poly.type
_entity_poly.pdbx_seq_one_letter_code
_entity_poly.pdbx_strand_id
1 'polypeptide(L)'
;MIKKRIIFALLYQDGYFYLSRNFKLQKVGDLNWLINNFGFGVTSNHIDELICLLVKKQPTQKDKNLFLKDINELRRKIFIPITLGGGIRSLSDVTNFFNNGADKILLNSSIFKKNFTKEISEI
;
A
#
# COMPACT_ATOMS: atom_id res chain seq x y z
N MET A 1 -6.12 19.21 22.82
CA MET A 1 -7.00 18.07 22.50
C MET A 1 -6.29 17.07 21.60
N ILE A 2 -6.24 15.80 22.00
CA ILE A 2 -5.63 14.76 21.17
C ILE A 2 -6.62 14.35 20.09
N LYS A 3 -6.27 14.59 18.84
CA LYS A 3 -7.11 14.18 17.71
C LYS A 3 -6.89 12.69 17.43
N LYS A 4 -7.96 11.92 17.45
CA LYS A 4 -7.89 10.51 17.06
C LYS A 4 -7.78 10.40 15.54
N ARG A 5 -6.92 9.50 15.06
CA ARG A 5 -6.73 9.23 13.64
C ARG A 5 -7.35 7.90 13.27
N ILE A 6 -7.97 7.87 12.12
CA ILE A 6 -8.51 6.64 11.55
C ILE A 6 -7.61 6.22 10.39
N ILE A 7 -6.98 5.05 10.52
CA ILE A 7 -6.11 4.48 9.51
C ILE A 7 -6.80 3.24 8.95
N PHE A 8 -6.99 3.21 7.64
CA PHE A 8 -7.63 2.09 6.97
C PHE A 8 -6.57 1.28 6.23
N ALA A 9 -6.50 -0.02 6.51
CA ALA A 9 -5.49 -0.90 5.92
C ALA A 9 -6.12 -1.87 4.93
N LEU A 10 -5.58 -1.92 3.72
CA LEU A 10 -5.96 -2.84 2.67
C LEU A 10 -4.78 -3.71 2.30
N LEU A 11 -5.04 -4.98 2.05
CA LEU A 11 -4.07 -5.93 1.56
C LEU A 11 -4.31 -6.14 0.06
N TYR A 12 -3.25 -6.42 -0.69
CA TYR A 12 -3.34 -6.55 -2.15
C TYR A 12 -2.58 -7.77 -2.63
N GLN A 13 -3.20 -8.53 -3.53
CA GLN A 13 -2.57 -9.67 -4.18
C GLN A 13 -3.24 -9.96 -5.52
N ASP A 14 -2.44 -10.10 -6.58
CA ASP A 14 -2.90 -10.52 -7.92
C ASP A 14 -4.07 -9.70 -8.47
N GLY A 15 -4.06 -8.39 -8.26
CA GLY A 15 -5.07 -7.49 -8.79
C GLY A 15 -6.31 -7.33 -7.91
N TYR A 16 -6.32 -7.94 -6.74
CA TYR A 16 -7.47 -7.86 -5.83
C TYR A 16 -7.08 -7.32 -4.48
N PHE A 17 -8.02 -6.61 -3.87
CA PHE A 17 -7.86 -6.10 -2.51
C PHE A 17 -8.51 -7.05 -1.52
N TYR A 18 -7.91 -7.14 -0.33
CA TYR A 18 -8.33 -8.05 0.73
C TYR A 18 -8.36 -7.33 2.07
N LEU A 19 -9.20 -7.85 2.96
CA LEU A 19 -9.14 -7.51 4.38
C LEU A 19 -8.66 -8.73 5.15
N SER A 20 -7.90 -8.49 6.23
CA SER A 20 -7.50 -9.57 7.12
C SER A 20 -8.58 -9.77 8.19
N ARG A 21 -9.07 -10.98 8.30
CA ARG A 21 -10.04 -11.36 9.32
C ARG A 21 -9.64 -12.70 9.93
N ASN A 22 -9.40 -12.69 11.24
CA ASN A 22 -8.95 -13.88 11.96
C ASN A 22 -7.69 -14.50 11.33
N PHE A 23 -6.73 -13.63 10.92
CA PHE A 23 -5.49 -14.04 10.25
C PHE A 23 -5.67 -14.69 8.88
N LYS A 24 -6.88 -14.61 8.32
CA LYS A 24 -7.15 -15.09 6.96
C LYS A 24 -7.50 -13.91 6.06
N LEU A 25 -7.03 -13.99 4.81
CA LEU A 25 -7.34 -12.98 3.80
C LEU A 25 -8.78 -13.16 3.31
N GLN A 26 -9.55 -12.09 3.36
CA GLN A 26 -10.90 -12.07 2.84
C GLN A 26 -10.93 -11.14 1.63
N LYS A 27 -11.21 -11.71 0.46
CA LYS A 27 -11.25 -10.96 -0.80
C LYS A 27 -12.40 -9.95 -0.79
N VAL A 28 -12.08 -8.71 -1.08
CA VAL A 28 -13.06 -7.63 -1.18
C VAL A 28 -13.47 -7.42 -2.63
N GLY A 29 -12.49 -7.25 -3.52
CA GLY A 29 -12.74 -7.02 -4.93
C GLY A 29 -11.52 -6.43 -5.62
N ASP A 30 -11.67 -6.13 -6.91
CA ASP A 30 -10.62 -5.43 -7.66
C ASP A 30 -10.72 -3.92 -7.44
N LEU A 31 -9.85 -3.17 -8.14
CA LEU A 31 -9.81 -1.72 -8.01
C LEU A 31 -11.14 -1.07 -8.41
N ASN A 32 -11.76 -1.53 -9.50
CA ASN A 32 -13.02 -0.96 -9.95
C ASN A 32 -14.13 -1.17 -8.93
N TRP A 33 -14.20 -2.38 -8.37
CA TRP A 33 -15.16 -2.67 -7.32
C TRP A 33 -14.93 -1.78 -6.09
N LEU A 34 -13.68 -1.62 -5.71
CA LEU A 34 -13.29 -0.82 -4.55
C LEU A 34 -13.71 0.65 -4.73
N ILE A 35 -13.40 1.24 -5.89
CA ILE A 35 -13.75 2.62 -6.18
C ILE A 35 -15.27 2.82 -6.18
N ASN A 36 -16.01 1.87 -6.76
CA ASN A 36 -17.46 2.01 -6.91
C ASN A 36 -18.25 1.72 -5.64
N ASN A 37 -17.72 0.86 -4.77
CA ASN A 37 -18.49 0.35 -3.62
C ASN A 37 -18.03 0.85 -2.27
N PHE A 38 -16.78 1.29 -2.12
CA PHE A 38 -16.30 1.84 -0.87
C PHE A 38 -16.60 3.34 -0.70
N GLY A 39 -17.05 4.00 -1.78
CA GLY A 39 -17.41 5.41 -1.71
C GLY A 39 -16.27 6.31 -1.24
N PHE A 40 -15.08 6.13 -1.79
CA PHE A 40 -13.89 6.88 -1.35
C PHE A 40 -14.08 8.40 -1.38
N GLY A 41 -14.92 8.91 -2.27
CA GLY A 41 -15.23 10.34 -2.30
C GLY A 41 -15.87 10.84 -1.00
N VAL A 42 -16.68 10.00 -0.37
CA VAL A 42 -17.32 10.31 0.92
C VAL A 42 -16.47 9.80 2.08
N THR A 43 -16.00 8.55 1.97
CA THR A 43 -15.26 7.87 3.05
C THR A 43 -13.93 8.56 3.34
N SER A 44 -13.24 9.10 2.32
CA SER A 44 -11.95 9.77 2.52
C SER A 44 -12.05 11.00 3.43
N ASN A 45 -13.24 11.55 3.62
CA ASN A 45 -13.45 12.65 4.56
C ASN A 45 -13.37 12.20 6.02
N HIS A 46 -13.46 10.87 6.26
CA HIS A 46 -13.47 10.28 7.59
C HIS A 46 -12.25 9.41 7.89
N ILE A 47 -11.40 9.18 6.87
CA ILE A 47 -10.19 8.38 6.99
C ILE A 47 -8.98 9.31 6.87
N ASP A 48 -8.08 9.22 7.84
CA ASP A 48 -6.89 10.09 7.87
C ASP A 48 -5.74 9.55 7.04
N GLU A 49 -5.64 8.24 6.90
CA GLU A 49 -4.53 7.60 6.18
C GLU A 49 -4.96 6.24 5.64
N LEU A 50 -4.45 5.90 4.47
CA LEU A 50 -4.66 4.59 3.85
C LEU A 50 -3.34 3.84 3.80
N ILE A 51 -3.36 2.58 4.23
CA ILE A 51 -2.22 1.68 4.12
C ILE A 51 -2.58 0.58 3.12
N CYS A 52 -1.73 0.38 2.10
CA CYS A 52 -1.90 -0.70 1.14
C CYS A 52 -0.65 -1.57 1.14
N LEU A 53 -0.82 -2.86 1.37
CA LEU A 53 0.28 -3.80 1.47
C LEU A 53 0.16 -4.89 0.41
N LEU A 54 1.24 -5.09 -0.35
CA LEU A 54 1.37 -6.21 -1.27
C LEU A 54 1.73 -7.45 -0.46
N VAL A 55 0.81 -8.41 -0.38
CA VAL A 55 0.94 -9.55 0.55
C VAL A 55 1.28 -10.86 -0.16
N LYS A 56 1.90 -10.79 -1.32
CA LYS A 56 2.34 -11.97 -2.05
C LYS A 56 3.72 -12.41 -1.57
N LYS A 57 3.87 -13.71 -1.31
CA LYS A 57 5.16 -14.31 -0.98
C LYS A 57 6.09 -14.23 -2.20
N GLN A 58 7.28 -13.63 -2.05
CA GLN A 58 8.24 -13.46 -3.13
C GLN A 58 7.61 -12.85 -4.40
N PRO A 59 7.07 -11.63 -4.31
CA PRO A 59 6.44 -11.02 -5.48
C PRO A 59 7.45 -10.76 -6.59
N THR A 60 7.02 -11.02 -7.83
CA THR A 60 7.84 -10.73 -9.01
C THR A 60 7.77 -9.25 -9.34
N GLN A 61 8.62 -8.80 -10.29
CA GLN A 61 8.53 -7.42 -10.77
C GLN A 61 7.17 -7.14 -11.42
N LYS A 62 6.59 -8.14 -12.08
CA LYS A 62 5.25 -8.02 -12.65
C LYS A 62 4.19 -7.79 -11.57
N ASP A 63 4.30 -8.51 -10.45
CA ASP A 63 3.38 -8.33 -9.32
C ASP A 63 3.49 -6.92 -8.75
N LYS A 64 4.70 -6.42 -8.58
CA LYS A 64 4.94 -5.07 -8.06
C LYS A 64 4.41 -4.01 -9.03
N ASN A 65 4.61 -4.20 -10.32
CA ASN A 65 4.13 -3.26 -11.34
C ASN A 65 2.61 -3.19 -11.37
N LEU A 66 1.93 -4.33 -11.25
CA LEU A 66 0.47 -4.38 -11.19
C LEU A 66 -0.04 -3.65 -9.95
N PHE A 67 0.58 -3.91 -8.80
CA PHE A 67 0.24 -3.22 -7.55
C PHE A 67 0.37 -1.71 -7.69
N LEU A 68 1.49 -1.23 -8.22
CA LEU A 68 1.75 0.20 -8.37
C LEU A 68 0.80 0.83 -9.39
N LYS A 69 0.43 0.11 -10.44
CA LYS A 69 -0.54 0.58 -11.42
C LYS A 69 -1.90 0.83 -10.75
N ASP A 70 -2.37 -0.13 -9.98
CA ASP A 70 -3.64 0.00 -9.27
C ASP A 70 -3.61 1.10 -8.22
N ILE A 71 -2.47 1.26 -7.52
CA ILE A 71 -2.30 2.35 -6.54
C ILE A 71 -2.34 3.71 -7.23
N ASN A 72 -1.73 3.86 -8.41
CA ASN A 72 -1.79 5.10 -9.17
C ASN A 72 -3.22 5.47 -9.54
N GLU A 73 -4.02 4.50 -9.95
CA GLU A 73 -5.43 4.75 -10.25
C GLU A 73 -6.22 5.13 -9.00
N LEU A 74 -5.95 4.45 -7.89
CA LEU A 74 -6.61 4.74 -6.62
C LEU A 74 -6.27 6.15 -6.14
N ARG A 75 -5.00 6.54 -6.25
CA ARG A 75 -4.51 7.86 -5.82
C ARG A 75 -5.26 9.00 -6.51
N ARG A 76 -5.69 8.81 -7.74
CA ARG A 76 -6.44 9.82 -8.50
C ARG A 76 -7.84 10.05 -7.92
N LYS A 77 -8.34 9.11 -7.13
CA LYS A 77 -9.70 9.16 -6.57
C LYS A 77 -9.75 9.55 -5.10
N ILE A 78 -8.61 9.55 -4.42
CA ILE A 78 -8.54 9.88 -2.99
C ILE A 78 -7.49 10.95 -2.73
N PHE A 79 -7.72 11.76 -1.69
CA PHE A 79 -6.85 12.88 -1.33
C PHE A 79 -6.33 12.74 0.10
N ILE A 80 -6.02 11.53 0.51
CA ILE A 80 -5.44 11.24 1.82
C ILE A 80 -4.06 10.62 1.64
N PRO A 81 -3.17 10.73 2.64
CA PRO A 81 -1.87 10.09 2.56
C PRO A 81 -1.97 8.59 2.39
N ILE A 82 -1.10 8.02 1.55
CA ILE A 82 -1.05 6.59 1.29
C ILE A 82 0.30 6.04 1.71
N THR A 83 0.28 5.01 2.54
CA THR A 83 1.46 4.25 2.93
C THR A 83 1.46 2.94 2.15
N LEU A 84 2.56 2.64 1.46
CA LEU A 84 2.71 1.40 0.71
C LEU A 84 3.77 0.51 1.35
N GLY A 85 3.58 -0.79 1.23
CA GLY A 85 4.53 -1.77 1.73
C GLY A 85 4.39 -3.11 1.04
N GLY A 86 5.30 -4.02 1.37
CA GLY A 86 5.32 -5.37 0.84
C GLY A 86 6.25 -5.52 -0.35
N GLY A 87 7.07 -6.56 -0.31
CA GLY A 87 7.97 -6.89 -1.41
C GLY A 87 9.14 -5.93 -1.62
N ILE A 88 9.40 -5.04 -0.68
CA ILE A 88 10.50 -4.08 -0.80
C ILE A 88 11.79 -4.77 -0.41
N ARG A 89 12.72 -4.87 -1.36
CA ARG A 89 13.99 -5.57 -1.16
C ARG A 89 15.21 -4.75 -1.55
N SER A 90 15.00 -3.61 -2.18
CA SER A 90 16.09 -2.79 -2.68
C SER A 90 15.72 -1.31 -2.66
N LEU A 91 16.74 -0.47 -2.82
CA LEU A 91 16.53 0.97 -2.96
C LEU A 91 15.68 1.28 -4.20
N SER A 92 15.84 0.49 -5.26
CA SER A 92 15.04 0.64 -6.47
C SER A 92 13.55 0.46 -6.19
N ASP A 93 13.18 -0.52 -5.35
CA ASP A 93 11.80 -0.73 -4.95
C ASP A 93 11.26 0.47 -4.18
N VAL A 94 12.05 1.01 -3.25
CA VAL A 94 11.68 2.19 -2.45
C VAL A 94 11.40 3.38 -3.38
N THR A 95 12.31 3.64 -4.32
CA THR A 95 12.18 4.73 -5.27
C THR A 95 10.93 4.57 -6.13
N ASN A 96 10.68 3.35 -6.62
CA ASN A 96 9.50 3.06 -7.44
C ASN A 96 8.20 3.30 -6.66
N PHE A 97 8.16 2.91 -5.39
CA PHE A 97 6.97 3.11 -4.57
C PHE A 97 6.69 4.60 -4.36
N PHE A 98 7.73 5.39 -4.05
CA PHE A 98 7.56 6.84 -3.92
C PHE A 98 7.16 7.50 -5.23
N ASN A 99 7.74 7.08 -6.35
CA ASN A 99 7.39 7.64 -7.66
C ASN A 99 5.96 7.31 -8.08
N ASN A 100 5.37 6.27 -7.51
CA ASN A 100 4.02 5.81 -7.87
C ASN A 100 2.97 6.14 -6.82
N GLY A 101 3.25 7.09 -5.94
CA GLY A 101 2.20 7.67 -5.10
C GLY A 101 2.30 7.40 -3.63
N ALA A 102 3.32 6.71 -3.16
CA ALA A 102 3.50 6.52 -1.73
C ALA A 102 3.92 7.82 -1.07
N ASP A 103 3.23 8.19 -0.02
CA ASP A 103 3.65 9.28 0.87
C ASP A 103 4.59 8.74 1.94
N LYS A 104 4.40 7.48 2.32
CA LYS A 104 5.22 6.77 3.28
C LYS A 104 5.40 5.33 2.82
N ILE A 105 6.47 4.69 3.30
CA ILE A 105 6.73 3.29 3.00
C ILE A 105 6.84 2.52 4.30
N LEU A 106 6.19 1.36 4.34
CA LEU A 106 6.25 0.43 5.46
C LEU A 106 7.29 -0.64 5.15
N LEU A 107 8.30 -0.75 5.99
CA LEU A 107 9.36 -1.74 5.86
C LEU A 107 9.17 -2.83 6.90
N ASN A 108 9.45 -4.06 6.52
CA ASN A 108 9.36 -5.20 7.41
C ASN A 108 10.69 -5.96 7.43
N SER A 109 10.73 -7.15 6.89
CA SER A 109 11.92 -8.01 6.98
C SER A 109 13.15 -7.44 6.26
N SER A 110 12.97 -6.59 5.26
CA SER A 110 14.08 -5.98 4.51
C SER A 110 14.99 -5.11 5.36
N ILE A 111 14.49 -4.55 6.46
CA ILE A 111 15.27 -3.70 7.35
C ILE A 111 16.44 -4.46 7.99
N PHE A 112 16.35 -5.78 8.06
CA PHE A 112 17.38 -6.63 8.65
C PHE A 112 18.51 -6.98 7.68
N LYS A 113 18.41 -6.59 6.41
CA LYS A 113 19.50 -6.77 5.45
C LYS A 113 20.62 -5.76 5.73
N LYS A 114 21.86 -6.27 5.73
CA LYS A 114 23.04 -5.56 6.22
C LYS A 114 23.26 -4.17 5.63
N ASN A 115 23.00 -3.95 4.36
CA ASN A 115 23.26 -2.67 3.69
C ASN A 115 22.01 -1.87 3.34
N PHE A 116 20.84 -2.46 3.52
CA PHE A 116 19.59 -1.84 3.07
C PHE A 116 19.23 -0.61 3.88
N THR A 117 19.36 -0.68 5.19
CA THR A 117 19.08 0.45 6.08
C THR A 117 19.97 1.65 5.78
N LYS A 118 21.26 1.38 5.48
CA LYS A 118 22.20 2.42 5.12
C LYS A 118 21.82 3.09 3.81
N GLU A 119 21.43 2.30 2.78
CA GLU A 119 20.99 2.82 1.50
C GLU A 119 19.76 3.73 1.65
N ILE A 120 18.80 3.34 2.47
CA ILE A 120 17.58 4.11 2.71
C ILE A 120 17.89 5.43 3.38
N SER A 121 18.81 5.46 4.32
CA SER A 121 19.16 6.68 5.04
C SER A 121 19.78 7.75 4.15
N GLU A 122 20.22 7.38 2.95
CA GLU A 122 20.82 8.30 1.99
C GLU A 122 19.79 8.92 1.03
N ILE A 123 18.52 8.56 1.14
CA ILE A 123 17.48 9.12 0.28
C ILE A 123 17.11 10.57 0.70
#